data_5efed3096d9b2448a6eb0e4fba78d991
#
_entry.id   5efed3096d9b2448a6eb0e4fba78d991
#
_cell.length_a   1.000
_cell.length_b   1.000
_cell.length_c   1.000
_cell.angle_alpha   90.00
_cell.angle_beta   90.00
_cell.angle_gamma   90.00
#
_symmetry.space_group_name_H-M   'P 1'
#
loop_
_entity.id
_entity.type
_entity.pdbx_description
1 polymer ?
#
loop_
_entity_poly.entity_id
_entity_poly.type
_entity_poly.pdbx_seq_one_letter_code
_entity_poly.pdbx_strand_id
1 'polypeptide(L)'
;MRMAFERTVTTDKSFDEAVTAIEKKAAEKGFRVLYVHDVAATLAEKGFPRDPLKIVEICNAKYASQVLAKDAKISLMLPCPISVYITGGRTHISTMLPTAITAFFPEAGIEEVAAQVEKTVLEIIEETR
;
A
#
# COMPACT_ATOMS: atom_id res chain seq x y z
N MET A 1 -18.81 -16.12 -3.22
CA MET A 1 -18.58 -14.86 -2.48
C MET A 1 -17.16 -14.37 -2.73
N ARG A 2 -17.04 -13.11 -3.09
CA ARG A 2 -15.73 -12.50 -3.34
C ARG A 2 -15.09 -12.09 -2.01
N MET A 3 -13.86 -12.55 -1.74
CA MET A 3 -13.13 -12.14 -0.57
C MET A 3 -12.48 -10.78 -0.83
N ALA A 4 -12.72 -9.83 0.07
CA ALA A 4 -12.10 -8.52 -0.05
C ALA A 4 -10.61 -8.62 0.28
N PHE A 5 -9.75 -8.08 -0.58
CA PHE A 5 -8.32 -8.04 -0.33
C PHE A 5 -7.75 -6.62 -0.37
N GLU A 6 -8.57 -5.64 -0.75
CA GLU A 6 -8.11 -4.27 -0.93
C GLU A 6 -9.13 -3.26 -0.40
N ARG A 7 -8.64 -2.06 -0.14
CA ARG A 7 -9.47 -0.90 0.13
C ARG A 7 -9.10 0.21 -0.84
N THR A 8 -10.10 0.82 -1.45
CA THR A 8 -9.89 1.96 -2.35
C THR A 8 -10.72 3.14 -1.90
N VAL A 9 -10.11 4.33 -1.89
CA VAL A 9 -10.82 5.58 -1.64
C VAL A 9 -10.57 6.52 -2.80
N THR A 10 -11.49 7.47 -3.02
CA THR A 10 -11.29 8.55 -3.99
C THR A 10 -10.97 9.83 -3.22
N THR A 11 -10.25 10.73 -3.87
CA THR A 11 -9.89 12.02 -3.27
C THR A 11 -10.04 13.14 -4.30
N ASP A 12 -10.34 14.35 -3.80
CA ASP A 12 -10.39 15.53 -4.64
C ASP A 12 -9.01 16.16 -4.83
N LYS A 13 -7.98 15.63 -4.14
CA LYS A 13 -6.61 16.07 -4.33
C LYS A 13 -6.12 15.73 -5.73
N SER A 14 -5.21 16.53 -6.26
CA SER A 14 -4.54 16.19 -7.51
C SER A 14 -3.69 14.94 -7.28
N PHE A 15 -3.27 14.30 -8.37
CA PHE A 15 -2.42 13.12 -8.30
C PHE A 15 -1.15 13.39 -7.47
N ASP A 16 -0.44 14.49 -7.78
CA ASP A 16 0.80 14.81 -7.08
C ASP A 16 0.56 15.14 -5.61
N GLU A 17 -0.50 15.87 -5.31
CA GLU A 17 -0.85 16.17 -3.93
C GLU A 17 -1.17 14.91 -3.13
N ALA A 18 -1.87 13.97 -3.75
CA ALA A 18 -2.22 12.71 -3.09
C ALA A 18 -0.97 11.88 -2.77
N VAL A 19 -0.03 11.78 -3.73
CA VAL A 19 1.23 11.05 -3.51
C VAL A 19 2.02 11.67 -2.36
N THR A 20 2.18 12.99 -2.37
CA THR A 20 2.89 13.71 -1.31
C THR A 20 2.23 13.52 0.05
N ALA A 21 0.90 13.58 0.08
CA ALA A 21 0.14 13.40 1.32
C ALA A 21 0.29 11.98 1.88
N ILE A 22 0.30 10.97 1.02
CA ILE A 22 0.53 9.57 1.44
C ILE A 22 1.92 9.44 2.07
N GLU A 23 2.95 9.98 1.42
CA GLU A 23 4.32 9.91 1.94
C GLU A 23 4.41 10.57 3.32
N LYS A 24 3.83 11.74 3.47
CA LYS A 24 3.84 12.47 4.73
C LYS A 24 3.08 11.73 5.82
N LYS A 25 1.89 11.26 5.50
CA LYS A 25 1.04 10.56 6.48
C LYS A 25 1.66 9.24 6.92
N ALA A 26 2.27 8.50 5.99
CA ALA A 26 2.97 7.26 6.33
C ALA A 26 4.09 7.53 7.34
N ALA A 27 4.89 8.57 7.10
CA ALA A 27 5.97 8.93 8.02
C ALA A 27 5.42 9.32 9.40
N GLU A 28 4.33 10.07 9.43
CA GLU A 28 3.69 10.46 10.69
C GLU A 28 3.18 9.26 11.49
N LYS A 29 2.79 8.19 10.81
CA LYS A 29 2.27 6.97 11.44
C LYS A 29 3.35 5.92 11.70
N GLY A 30 4.62 6.28 11.56
CA GLY A 30 5.75 5.39 11.88
C GLY A 30 6.14 4.43 10.76
N PHE A 31 5.69 4.67 9.55
CA PHE A 31 6.09 3.88 8.38
C PHE A 31 7.11 4.65 7.56
N ARG A 32 8.11 3.93 7.08
CA ARG A 32 9.13 4.51 6.21
C ARG A 32 8.70 4.31 4.76
N VAL A 33 8.80 5.37 3.95
CA VAL A 33 8.63 5.25 2.50
C VAL A 33 9.94 4.70 1.95
N LEU A 34 9.91 3.49 1.41
CA LEU A 34 11.10 2.83 0.88
C LEU A 34 11.39 3.28 -0.55
N TYR A 35 10.36 3.37 -1.35
CA TYR A 35 10.49 3.73 -2.75
C TYR A 35 9.14 4.16 -3.31
N VAL A 36 9.18 5.02 -4.33
CA VAL A 36 7.98 5.39 -5.09
C VAL A 36 8.24 5.00 -6.55
N HIS A 37 7.47 4.03 -7.04
CA HIS A 37 7.58 3.58 -8.43
C HIS A 37 6.66 4.41 -9.31
N ASP A 38 7.23 5.11 -10.28
CA ASP A 38 6.42 5.80 -11.28
C ASP A 38 6.13 4.83 -12.42
N VAL A 39 5.06 4.08 -12.28
CA VAL A 39 4.70 3.01 -13.22
C VAL A 39 4.35 3.59 -14.59
N ALA A 40 3.59 4.69 -14.61
CA ALA A 40 3.20 5.31 -15.87
C ALA A 40 4.42 5.77 -16.67
N ALA A 41 5.41 6.37 -16.00
CA ALA A 41 6.65 6.81 -16.67
C ALA A 41 7.43 5.62 -17.21
N THR A 42 7.56 4.56 -16.42
CA THR A 42 8.28 3.35 -16.85
C THR A 42 7.62 2.71 -18.08
N LEU A 43 6.29 2.65 -18.09
CA LEU A 43 5.57 2.08 -19.22
C LEU A 43 5.67 2.96 -20.45
N ALA A 44 5.63 4.28 -20.27
CA ALA A 44 5.76 5.21 -21.39
C ALA A 44 7.11 5.06 -22.09
N GLU A 45 8.19 4.79 -21.35
CA GLU A 45 9.50 4.55 -21.93
C GLU A 45 9.52 3.35 -22.87
N LYS A 46 8.62 2.39 -22.67
CA LYS A 46 8.52 1.19 -23.50
C LYS A 46 7.44 1.30 -24.58
N GLY A 47 6.84 2.48 -24.74
CA GLY A 47 5.82 2.70 -25.75
C GLY A 47 4.40 2.34 -25.30
N PHE A 48 4.15 2.23 -24.00
CA PHE A 48 2.84 1.89 -23.44
C PHE A 48 2.32 3.01 -22.55
N PRO A 49 1.90 4.14 -23.13
CA PRO A 49 1.41 5.27 -22.33
C PRO A 49 0.12 4.91 -21.61
N ARG A 50 -0.04 5.47 -20.41
CA ARG A 50 -1.24 5.30 -19.60
C ARG A 50 -1.40 6.51 -18.69
N ASP A 51 -2.58 6.64 -18.07
CA ASP A 51 -2.83 7.67 -17.07
C ASP A 51 -1.87 7.50 -15.88
N PRO A 52 -1.60 8.59 -15.14
CA PRO A 52 -0.69 8.54 -13.99
C PRO A 52 -0.99 7.39 -13.02
N LEU A 53 0.07 6.73 -12.59
CA LEU A 53 0.00 5.69 -11.57
C LEU A 53 1.36 5.59 -10.89
N LYS A 54 1.37 5.73 -9.56
CA LYS A 54 2.56 5.50 -8.74
C LYS A 54 2.25 4.51 -7.65
N ILE A 55 3.24 3.70 -7.29
CA ILE A 55 3.14 2.77 -6.17
C ILE A 55 4.09 3.26 -5.10
N VAL A 56 3.54 3.61 -3.94
CA VAL A 56 4.32 4.05 -2.78
C VAL A 56 4.52 2.83 -1.89
N GLU A 57 5.77 2.38 -1.77
CA GLU A 57 6.10 1.23 -0.93
C GLU A 57 6.46 1.72 0.46
N ILE A 58 5.71 1.27 1.46
CA ILE A 58 5.95 1.65 2.86
C ILE A 58 6.25 0.41 3.70
N CYS A 59 7.01 0.61 4.77
CA CYS A 59 7.38 -0.48 5.67
C CYS A 59 7.58 0.04 7.09
N ASN A 60 7.12 -0.76 8.05
CA ASN A 60 7.45 -0.57 9.44
C ASN A 60 8.38 -1.71 9.85
N ALA A 61 9.63 -1.39 10.19
CA ALA A 61 10.65 -2.40 10.45
C ALA A 61 10.28 -3.34 11.60
N LYS A 62 9.63 -2.84 12.63
CA LYS A 62 9.21 -3.66 13.76
C LYS A 62 8.22 -4.74 13.34
N TYR A 63 7.18 -4.34 12.60
CA TYR A 63 6.17 -5.29 12.15
C TYR A 63 6.73 -6.25 11.10
N ALA A 64 7.55 -5.75 10.18
CA ALA A 64 8.20 -6.60 9.17
C ALA A 64 9.07 -7.66 9.85
N SER A 65 9.85 -7.27 10.84
CA SER A 65 10.70 -8.19 11.60
C SER A 65 9.87 -9.29 12.26
N GLN A 66 8.73 -8.92 12.84
CA GLN A 66 7.87 -9.88 13.54
C GLN A 66 7.28 -10.93 12.60
N VAL A 67 6.78 -10.52 11.43
CA VAL A 67 6.18 -11.47 10.51
C VAL A 67 7.23 -12.32 9.79
N LEU A 68 8.38 -11.74 9.46
CA LEU A 68 9.46 -12.49 8.80
C LEU A 68 10.08 -13.52 9.74
N ALA A 69 10.07 -13.27 11.04
CA ALA A 69 10.52 -14.26 12.03
C ALA A 69 9.61 -15.49 12.04
N LYS A 70 8.35 -15.33 11.65
CA LYS A 70 7.40 -16.45 11.60
C LYS A 70 7.55 -17.25 10.31
N ASP A 71 7.71 -16.57 9.19
CA ASP A 71 7.89 -17.23 7.88
C ASP A 71 8.52 -16.24 6.91
N ALA A 72 9.74 -16.56 6.47
CA ALA A 72 10.48 -15.70 5.54
C ALA A 72 9.77 -15.53 4.19
N LYS A 73 8.89 -16.46 3.83
CA LYS A 73 8.15 -16.37 2.56
C LYS A 73 7.14 -15.23 2.56
N ILE A 74 6.83 -14.68 3.74
CA ILE A 74 5.97 -13.48 3.82
C ILE A 74 6.63 -12.30 3.11
N SER A 75 7.96 -12.36 2.92
CA SER A 75 8.66 -11.34 2.13
C SER A 75 8.11 -11.18 0.72
N LEU A 76 7.43 -12.19 0.19
CA LEU A 76 6.77 -12.11 -1.11
C LEU A 76 5.61 -11.09 -1.11
N MET A 77 5.09 -10.80 0.06
CA MET A 77 3.96 -9.88 0.24
C MET A 77 4.39 -8.53 0.83
N LEU A 78 5.69 -8.31 0.95
CA LEU A 78 6.26 -7.07 1.47
C LEU A 78 7.06 -6.37 0.36
N PRO A 79 7.27 -5.04 0.46
CA PRO A 79 6.66 -4.12 1.43
C PRO A 79 5.20 -3.84 1.12
N CYS A 80 4.52 -3.08 2.01
CA CYS A 80 3.11 -2.74 1.81
C CYS A 80 2.99 -1.69 0.72
N PRO A 81 2.26 -1.96 -0.37
CA PRO A 81 2.09 -0.98 -1.44
C PRO A 81 0.85 -0.13 -1.21
N ILE A 82 0.97 1.16 -1.51
CA ILE A 82 -0.17 2.05 -1.62
C ILE A 82 -0.12 2.64 -3.02
N SER A 83 -1.12 2.33 -3.84
CA SER A 83 -1.17 2.80 -5.22
C SER A 83 -2.00 4.07 -5.31
N VAL A 84 -1.48 5.07 -6.04
CA VAL A 84 -2.20 6.29 -6.34
C VAL A 84 -2.31 6.36 -7.86
N TYR A 85 -3.51 6.56 -8.37
CA TYR A 85 -3.73 6.54 -9.80
C TYR A 85 -4.94 7.36 -10.21
N ILE A 86 -4.97 7.76 -11.48
CA ILE A 86 -6.13 8.44 -12.06
C ILE A 86 -6.88 7.44 -12.92
N THR A 87 -8.20 7.35 -12.70
CA THR A 87 -9.08 6.63 -13.58
C THR A 87 -10.42 7.37 -13.61
N GLY A 88 -11.02 7.49 -14.79
CA GLY A 88 -12.26 8.25 -14.94
C GLY A 88 -12.10 9.72 -14.56
N GLY A 89 -10.91 10.29 -14.70
CA GLY A 89 -10.64 11.69 -14.38
C GLY A 89 -10.53 11.99 -12.89
N ARG A 90 -10.52 10.96 -12.03
CA ARG A 90 -10.43 11.13 -10.58
C ARG A 90 -9.22 10.41 -10.01
N THR A 91 -8.68 10.96 -8.92
CA THR A 91 -7.58 10.35 -8.19
C THR A 91 -8.11 9.32 -7.21
N HIS A 92 -7.55 8.11 -7.28
CA HIS A 92 -7.89 6.99 -6.41
C HIS A 92 -6.66 6.56 -5.63
N ILE A 93 -6.89 6.04 -4.43
CA ILE A 93 -5.83 5.52 -3.56
C ILE A 93 -6.27 4.12 -3.14
N SER A 94 -5.43 3.12 -3.44
CA SER A 94 -5.74 1.72 -3.13
C SER A 94 -4.61 1.10 -2.31
N THR A 95 -4.98 0.23 -1.39
CA THR A 95 -4.01 -0.56 -0.64
C THR A 95 -4.54 -1.96 -0.44
N MET A 96 -3.63 -2.92 -0.35
CA MET A 96 -3.98 -4.28 -0.02
C MET A 96 -4.22 -4.39 1.49
N LEU A 97 -5.22 -5.18 1.88
CA LEU A 97 -5.50 -5.40 3.29
C LEU A 97 -4.50 -6.41 3.86
N PRO A 98 -3.65 -6.01 4.81
CA PRO A 98 -2.68 -6.96 5.41
C PRO A 98 -3.31 -8.22 5.99
N THR A 99 -4.53 -8.14 6.53
CA THR A 99 -5.18 -9.34 7.05
C THR A 99 -5.49 -10.36 5.97
N ALA A 100 -5.59 -9.94 4.70
CA ALA A 100 -5.79 -10.89 3.58
C ALA A 100 -4.56 -11.78 3.39
N ILE A 101 -3.38 -11.33 3.79
CA ILE A 101 -2.15 -12.13 3.68
C ILE A 101 -2.21 -13.35 4.58
N THR A 102 -2.88 -13.25 5.73
CA THR A 102 -2.96 -14.35 6.70
C THR A 102 -3.59 -15.59 6.11
N ALA A 103 -4.46 -15.44 5.10
CA ALA A 103 -5.10 -16.57 4.44
C ALA A 103 -4.09 -17.46 3.70
N PHE A 104 -2.96 -16.88 3.28
CA PHE A 104 -1.91 -17.61 2.57
C PHE A 104 -0.87 -18.21 3.51
N PHE A 105 -0.89 -17.82 4.78
CA PHE A 105 0.06 -18.29 5.79
C PHE A 105 -0.69 -18.64 7.08
N PRO A 106 -1.64 -19.58 7.01
CA PRO A 106 -2.56 -19.82 8.13
C PRO A 106 -1.88 -20.34 9.40
N GLU A 107 -0.70 -20.92 9.27
CA GLU A 107 0.02 -21.46 10.42
C GLU A 107 1.10 -20.53 10.97
N ALA A 108 1.27 -19.35 10.36
CA ALA A 108 2.33 -18.45 10.77
C ALA A 108 2.03 -17.67 12.06
N GLY A 109 0.75 -17.56 12.44
CA GLY A 109 0.38 -16.85 13.67
C GLY A 109 0.60 -15.35 13.59
N ILE A 110 0.31 -14.75 12.43
CA ILE A 110 0.57 -13.33 12.17
C ILE A 110 -0.68 -12.46 12.21
N GLU A 111 -1.83 -13.03 12.60
CA GLU A 111 -3.12 -12.33 12.51
C GLU A 111 -3.15 -11.03 13.31
N GLU A 112 -2.57 -11.04 14.53
CA GLU A 112 -2.57 -9.85 15.37
C GLU A 112 -1.72 -8.74 14.79
N VAL A 113 -0.52 -9.08 14.31
CA VAL A 113 0.38 -8.09 13.68
C VAL A 113 -0.27 -7.55 12.42
N ALA A 114 -0.84 -8.43 11.59
CA ALA A 114 -1.50 -8.02 10.36
C ALA A 114 -2.65 -7.06 10.63
N ALA A 115 -3.43 -7.32 11.68
CA ALA A 115 -4.55 -6.45 12.06
C ALA A 115 -4.06 -5.07 12.50
N GLN A 116 -2.95 -4.99 13.24
CA GLN A 116 -2.37 -3.72 13.66
C GLN A 116 -1.84 -2.93 12.48
N VAL A 117 -1.15 -3.59 11.55
CA VAL A 117 -0.64 -2.94 10.34
C VAL A 117 -1.80 -2.43 9.49
N GLU A 118 -2.82 -3.26 9.32
CA GLU A 118 -4.00 -2.89 8.54
C GLU A 118 -4.69 -1.66 9.10
N LYS A 119 -4.86 -1.60 10.42
CA LYS A 119 -5.47 -0.44 11.06
C LYS A 119 -4.72 0.83 10.70
N THR A 120 -3.39 0.80 10.82
CA THR A 120 -2.57 1.98 10.54
C THR A 120 -2.57 2.34 9.06
N VAL A 121 -2.48 1.36 8.18
CA VAL A 121 -2.49 1.62 6.73
C VAL A 121 -3.85 2.20 6.30
N LEU A 122 -4.94 1.70 6.85
CA LEU A 122 -6.27 2.25 6.56
C LEU A 122 -6.40 3.68 7.08
N GLU A 123 -5.82 3.99 8.25
CA GLU A 123 -5.78 5.37 8.75
C GLU A 123 -5.01 6.27 7.79
N ILE A 124 -3.89 5.78 7.24
CA ILE A 124 -3.09 6.56 6.30
C ILE A 124 -3.94 6.97 5.09
N ILE A 125 -4.62 6.03 4.45
CA ILE A 125 -5.38 6.36 3.24
C ILE A 125 -6.63 7.17 3.55
N GLU A 126 -7.30 6.91 4.67
CA GLU A 126 -8.50 7.67 5.04
C GLU A 126 -8.16 9.11 5.43
N GLU A 127 -7.08 9.33 6.16
CA GLU A 127 -6.67 10.67 6.57
C GLU A 127 -6.04 11.46 5.42
N THR A 128 -5.58 10.78 4.38
CA THR A 128 -5.04 11.43 3.20
C THR A 128 -6.12 11.96 2.26
N ARG A 129 -7.25 11.27 2.17
CA ARG A 129 -8.29 11.60 1.19
C ARG A 129 -9.00 12.97 1.44
#